data_93163a0a2bca37687aebea15395e7b4d
#
_entry.id   93163a0a2bca37687aebea15395e7b4d
#
_cell.length_a   1.000
_cell.length_b   1.000
_cell.length_c   1.000
_cell.angle_alpha   90.00
_cell.angle_beta   90.00
_cell.angle_gamma   90.00
#
_symmetry.space_group_name_H-M   'P 1'
#
loop_
_entity.id
_entity.type
_entity.pdbx_description
1 polymer ?
#
loop_
_entity_poly.entity_id
_entity_poly.type
_entity_poly.pdbx_seq_one_letter_code
_entity_poly.pdbx_strand_id
1 'polypeptide(L)' 'MDEVRVKKWLHDLNNRVGMVLANAELMQFENLSPKALERTKLIEEKTLEIRQLIRDMTDHLLQ' A
#
# COMPACT_ATOMS: atom_id res chain seq x y z
N MET A 1 8.50 22.84 -5.40
CA MET A 1 8.65 21.69 -4.46
C MET A 1 9.96 20.99 -4.75
N ASP A 2 10.67 20.57 -3.73
CA ASP A 2 11.95 19.85 -3.89
C ASP A 2 11.72 18.46 -4.47
N GLU A 3 12.13 18.26 -5.72
CA GLU A 3 11.91 17.02 -6.46
C GLU A 3 12.62 15.81 -5.81
N VAL A 4 13.83 16.02 -5.31
CA VAL A 4 14.59 14.95 -4.65
C VAL A 4 13.87 14.48 -3.39
N ARG A 5 13.35 15.42 -2.62
CA ARG A 5 12.63 15.12 -1.38
C ARG A 5 11.30 14.43 -1.68
N VAL A 6 10.60 14.87 -2.71
CA VAL A 6 9.34 14.24 -3.14
C VAL A 6 9.57 12.81 -3.58
N LYS A 7 10.62 12.55 -4.36
CA LYS A 7 10.98 11.19 -4.77
C LYS A 7 11.24 10.29 -3.56
N LYS A 8 11.99 10.80 -2.58
CA LYS A 8 12.28 10.06 -1.36
C LYS A 8 11.00 9.72 -0.59
N TRP A 9 10.12 10.69 -0.41
CA TRP A 9 8.86 10.48 0.30
C TRP A 9 7.98 9.45 -0.40
N LEU A 10 7.85 9.55 -1.73
CA LEU A 10 7.05 8.60 -2.50
C LEU A 10 7.64 7.19 -2.44
N HIS A 11 8.96 7.08 -2.50
CA HIS A 11 9.65 5.80 -2.37
C HIS A 11 9.41 5.19 -0.98
N ASP A 12 9.59 5.98 0.06
CA ASP A 12 9.39 5.51 1.44
C ASP A 12 7.95 5.10 1.68
N LEU A 13 7.00 5.89 1.17
CA LEU A 13 5.58 5.60 1.29
C LEU A 13 5.22 4.31 0.56
N ASN A 14 5.72 4.15 -0.65
CA ASN A 14 5.47 2.94 -1.44
C ASN A 14 6.01 1.69 -0.75
N ASN A 15 7.20 1.79 -0.14
CA ASN A 15 7.78 0.69 0.61
C ASN A 15 6.92 0.29 1.81
N ARG A 16 6.42 1.26 2.55
CA ARG A 16 5.57 1.00 3.72
C ARG A 16 4.24 0.40 3.33
N VAL A 17 3.65 0.90 2.26
CA VAL A 17 2.42 0.34 1.71
C VAL A 17 2.64 -1.10 1.27
N GLY A 18 3.80 -1.38 0.64
CA GLY A 18 4.16 -2.74 0.25
C GLY A 18 4.24 -3.69 1.45
N MET A 19 4.75 -3.21 2.58
CA MET A 19 4.83 -4.01 3.80
C MET A 19 3.45 -4.29 4.39
N VAL A 20 2.56 -3.30 4.36
CA VAL A 20 1.17 -3.50 4.82
C VAL A 20 0.48 -4.54 3.93
N LEU A 21 0.64 -4.42 2.62
CA LEU A 21 0.04 -5.36 1.68
C LEU A 21 0.55 -6.77 1.90
N ALA A 22 1.88 -6.94 2.04
CA ALA A 22 2.49 -8.24 2.26
C ALA A 22 1.96 -8.88 3.55
N ASN A 23 1.82 -8.10 4.62
CA ASN A 23 1.31 -8.62 5.88
C ASN A 23 -0.17 -8.98 5.79
N ALA A 24 -0.98 -8.19 5.08
CA ALA A 24 -2.38 -8.52 4.86
C ALA A 24 -2.52 -9.82 4.07
N GLU A 25 -1.67 -10.06 3.07
CA GLU A 25 -1.67 -11.29 2.30
C GLU A 25 -1.25 -12.48 3.18
N LEU A 26 -0.20 -12.33 3.98
CA LEU A 26 0.26 -13.38 4.89
C LEU A 26 -0.78 -13.73 5.94
N MET A 27 -1.53 -12.77 6.44
CA MET A 27 -2.59 -13.02 7.43
C MET A 27 -3.66 -13.97 6.88
N GLN A 28 -3.87 -13.99 5.57
CA GLN A 28 -4.89 -14.85 4.96
C GLN A 28 -4.52 -16.35 5.04
N PHE A 29 -3.24 -16.66 5.33
CA PHE A 29 -2.81 -18.03 5.58
C PHE A 29 -2.98 -18.45 7.04
N GLU A 30 -3.34 -17.51 7.92
CA GLU A 30 -3.60 -17.83 9.31
C GLU A 30 -5.03 -18.34 9.47
N ASN A 31 -5.29 -19.00 10.59
CA ASN A 31 -6.62 -19.52 10.89
C ASN A 31 -7.54 -18.41 11.41
N LEU A 32 -7.96 -17.54 10.51
CA LEU A 32 -8.78 -16.37 10.85
C LEU A 32 -10.25 -16.72 10.92
N SER A 33 -10.98 -16.03 11.81
CA SER A 33 -12.42 -16.07 11.81
C SER A 33 -12.95 -15.49 10.49
N PRO A 34 -14.18 -15.83 10.06
CA PRO A 34 -14.75 -15.24 8.85
C PRO A 34 -14.74 -13.70 8.87
N LYS A 35 -15.01 -13.11 10.01
CA LYS A 35 -15.01 -11.65 10.14
C LYS A 35 -13.61 -11.06 10.03
N ALA A 36 -12.61 -11.71 10.65
CA ALA A 36 -11.23 -11.27 10.56
C ALA A 36 -10.70 -11.41 9.13
N LEU A 37 -11.08 -12.49 8.45
CA LEU A 37 -10.71 -12.69 7.04
C LEU A 37 -11.30 -11.59 6.15
N GLU A 38 -12.56 -11.24 6.37
CA GLU A 38 -13.23 -10.18 5.62
C GLU A 38 -12.50 -8.85 5.79
N ARG A 39 -12.12 -8.52 7.02
CA ARG A 39 -11.37 -7.29 7.31
C ARG A 39 -10.00 -7.29 6.66
N THR A 40 -9.32 -8.43 6.69
CA THR A 40 -7.99 -8.57 6.08
C THR A 40 -8.06 -8.37 4.57
N LYS A 41 -9.10 -8.91 3.92
CA LYS A 41 -9.31 -8.70 2.49
C LYS A 41 -9.60 -7.24 2.16
N LEU A 42 -10.32 -6.54 3.03
CA LEU A 42 -10.58 -5.13 2.85
C LEU A 42 -9.30 -4.31 2.98
N ILE A 43 -8.44 -4.66 3.93
CA ILE A 43 -7.13 -4.00 4.08
C ILE A 43 -6.31 -4.20 2.82
N GLU A 44 -6.28 -5.42 2.27
CA GLU A 44 -5.59 -5.71 1.02
C GLU A 44 -6.13 -4.85 -0.13
N GLU A 45 -7.45 -4.81 -0.28
CA GLU A 45 -8.10 -4.03 -1.35
C GLU A 45 -7.77 -2.55 -1.25
N LYS A 46 -7.89 -1.96 -0.06
CA LYS A 46 -7.61 -0.54 0.14
C LYS A 46 -6.13 -0.22 -0.01
N THR A 47 -5.27 -1.15 0.37
CA THR A 47 -3.83 -0.99 0.20
C THR A 47 -3.45 -0.96 -1.29
N LEU A 48 -4.10 -1.80 -2.10
CA LEU A 48 -3.89 -1.78 -3.55
C LEU A 48 -4.35 -0.46 -4.17
N GLU A 49 -5.46 0.08 -3.67
CA GLU A 49 -5.94 1.40 -4.11
C GLU A 49 -4.95 2.51 -3.75
N ILE A 50 -4.38 2.44 -2.54
CA ILE A 50 -3.35 3.40 -2.10
C ILE A 50 -2.11 3.31 -3.00
N ARG A 51 -1.68 2.10 -3.36
CA ARG A 51 -0.54 1.93 -4.27
C ARG A 51 -0.81 2.57 -5.62
N GLN A 52 -2.02 2.44 -6.13
CA GLN A 52 -2.39 3.07 -7.40
C GLN A 52 -2.34 4.59 -7.28
N LEU A 53 -2.83 5.14 -6.18
CA LEU A 53 -2.76 6.58 -5.93
C LEU A 53 -1.31 7.07 -5.89
N ILE A 54 -0.43 6.31 -5.25
CA ILE A 54 1.00 6.65 -5.20
C ILE A 54 1.60 6.68 -6.60
N ARG A 55 1.24 5.72 -7.45
CA ARG A 55 1.70 5.69 -8.86
C ARG A 55 1.20 6.91 -9.61
N ASP A 56 -0.08 7.24 -9.44
CA ASP A 56 -0.69 8.40 -10.10
C ASP A 56 0.01 9.69 -9.66
N MET A 57 0.28 9.82 -8.35
CA MET A 57 1.00 10.96 -7.82
C MET A 57 2.42 11.04 -8.37
N THR A 58 3.11 9.90 -8.44
CA THR A 58 4.48 9.82 -8.95
C THR A 58 4.51 10.26 -10.41
N ASP A 59 3.59 9.75 -11.21
CA ASP A 59 3.51 10.09 -12.64
C ASP A 59 3.22 11.57 -12.84
N HIS A 60 2.38 12.15 -12.00
CA HIS A 60 2.00 13.56 -12.12
C HIS A 60 3.10 14.51 -11.61
N LEU A 61 3.71 14.18 -10.48
CA LEU A 61 4.65 15.09 -9.81
C LEU A 61 6.08 14.98 -10.34
N LEU A 62 6.46 13.85 -10.92
CA LEU A 62 7.83 13.57 -11.33
C LEU A 62 7.99 13.33 -12.83
N GLN A 63 7.13 13.93 -13.60
CA GLN A 63 7.25 13.89 -15.07
C GLN A 63 8.43 14.69 -15.57
#